data_c77316ebfc2ac6d6f155fb6009c2134a
#
_entry.id   c77316ebfc2ac6d6f155fb6009c2134a
#
_cell.length_a   1.000
_cell.length_b   1.000
_cell.length_c   1.000
_cell.angle_alpha   90.00
_cell.angle_beta   90.00
_cell.angle_gamma   90.00
#
_symmetry.space_group_name_H-M   'P 1'
#
loop_
_entity.id
_entity.type
_entity.pdbx_description
1 polymer ?
#
loop_
_entity_poly.entity_id
_entity_poly.type
_entity_poly.pdbx_seq_one_letter_code
_entity_poly.pdbx_strand_id
1 'polypeptide(L)'
;NSSPNSTAFTLTVDTTAPQTPILTSVVDDVAGGVTGNLANGQITNDNRPTLNGTAEAGSVISIYDGNTLLGVTSANASGAWSFTPTTGLNDGTRTLTVTATDPAGNVSPATNSFTIVVDTLAPTVPLITSIVDDVPNNTGAIGNGQSTNDTQPTLNGTAEANSAVSIFDNGVLVATVNANASGNWSWTPTAALGQGSHAYSVSAADAAGNVSAASPSTTIIVDTIAPGAPGNLVINTTGNRVTGTAEAGSTVTITSETGVVLGTATADG
;
A
#
# COMPACT_ATOMS: atom_id res chain seq x y z
N ASN A 1 -55.28 -58.40 38.15
CA ASN A 1 -55.17 -56.96 38.21
C ASN A 1 -54.00 -56.55 37.28
N SER A 2 -54.28 -56.04 36.12
CA SER A 2 -53.30 -55.45 35.23
C SER A 2 -53.24 -53.92 35.47
N SER A 3 -52.03 -53.33 35.46
CA SER A 3 -51.83 -51.91 35.48
C SER A 3 -52.33 -51.30 34.20
N PRO A 4 -52.80 -50.02 34.19
CA PRO A 4 -53.08 -49.34 32.93
C PRO A 4 -51.83 -49.21 32.11
N ASN A 5 -51.96 -49.25 30.76
CA ASN A 5 -50.87 -49.08 29.84
C ASN A 5 -50.24 -47.66 30.03
N SER A 6 -48.91 -47.57 29.87
CA SER A 6 -48.25 -46.28 29.80
C SER A 6 -48.80 -45.45 28.64
N THR A 7 -48.70 -44.13 28.70
CA THR A 7 -48.97 -43.25 27.54
C THR A 7 -48.10 -43.65 26.37
N ALA A 8 -48.64 -43.58 25.16
CA ALA A 8 -47.85 -43.87 23.94
C ALA A 8 -46.67 -42.91 23.83
N PHE A 9 -45.49 -43.46 23.61
CA PHE A 9 -44.25 -42.76 23.31
C PHE A 9 -43.99 -42.86 21.78
N THR A 10 -43.81 -41.72 21.14
CA THR A 10 -43.48 -41.65 19.72
C THR A 10 -41.99 -41.35 19.58
N LEU A 11 -41.29 -42.19 18.88
CA LEU A 11 -39.89 -42.02 18.50
C LEU A 11 -39.84 -41.79 16.98
N THR A 12 -39.18 -40.69 16.55
CA THR A 12 -38.85 -40.47 15.15
C THR A 12 -37.37 -40.82 14.95
N VAL A 13 -37.10 -41.70 14.00
CA VAL A 13 -35.73 -42.09 13.60
C VAL A 13 -35.46 -41.41 12.29
N ASP A 14 -34.41 -40.57 12.24
CA ASP A 14 -33.89 -39.96 11.04
C ASP A 14 -32.44 -40.41 10.83
N THR A 15 -32.16 -41.00 9.69
CA THR A 15 -30.82 -41.49 9.25
C THR A 15 -30.35 -40.84 7.96
N THR A 16 -31.07 -39.83 7.48
CA THR A 16 -30.78 -39.15 6.24
C THR A 16 -29.91 -37.93 6.50
N ALA A 17 -28.69 -37.91 5.95
CA ALA A 17 -27.82 -36.77 6.10
C ALA A 17 -28.36 -35.56 5.29
N PRO A 18 -28.14 -34.34 5.76
CA PRO A 18 -28.46 -33.10 5.03
C PRO A 18 -27.75 -33.05 3.66
N GLN A 19 -28.31 -32.27 2.75
CA GLN A 19 -27.60 -31.90 1.52
C GLN A 19 -26.30 -31.16 1.84
N THR A 20 -25.28 -31.34 0.97
CA THR A 20 -24.03 -30.55 1.09
C THR A 20 -24.36 -29.06 1.13
N PRO A 21 -23.87 -28.29 2.11
CA PRO A 21 -24.05 -26.84 2.17
C PRO A 21 -23.51 -26.14 0.92
N ILE A 22 -24.01 -24.92 0.66
CA ILE A 22 -23.48 -24.05 -0.39
C ILE A 22 -22.78 -22.89 0.32
N LEU A 23 -21.47 -22.70 0.04
CA LEU A 23 -20.74 -21.47 0.38
C LEU A 23 -20.98 -20.46 -0.76
N THR A 24 -21.72 -19.39 -0.48
CA THR A 24 -22.12 -18.40 -1.50
C THR A 24 -21.13 -17.25 -1.61
N SER A 25 -20.50 -16.86 -0.51
CA SER A 25 -19.48 -15.81 -0.49
C SER A 25 -18.54 -15.94 0.70
N VAL A 26 -17.32 -15.47 0.51
CA VAL A 26 -16.32 -15.14 1.54
C VAL A 26 -16.05 -13.67 1.36
N VAL A 27 -16.30 -12.86 2.38
CA VAL A 27 -16.33 -11.39 2.30
C VAL A 27 -15.20 -10.81 3.11
N ASP A 28 -14.42 -9.96 2.48
CA ASP A 28 -13.42 -9.09 3.10
C ASP A 28 -14.06 -7.74 3.41
N ASP A 29 -14.02 -7.28 4.65
CA ASP A 29 -14.52 -5.99 5.10
C ASP A 29 -13.41 -5.06 5.63
N VAL A 30 -12.13 -5.46 5.48
CA VAL A 30 -10.95 -4.68 5.88
C VAL A 30 -10.54 -3.73 4.76
N ALA A 31 -10.40 -2.45 5.10
CA ALA A 31 -9.97 -1.43 4.15
C ALA A 31 -8.48 -1.60 3.75
N GLY A 32 -8.14 -1.16 2.53
CA GLY A 32 -6.75 -1.09 2.02
C GLY A 32 -6.48 -2.01 0.85
N GLY A 33 -7.10 -3.19 0.82
CA GLY A 33 -6.99 -4.17 -0.26
C GLY A 33 -8.26 -4.31 -1.08
N VAL A 34 -8.54 -5.54 -1.47
CA VAL A 34 -9.81 -5.92 -2.09
C VAL A 34 -10.85 -6.00 -1.00
N THR A 35 -11.92 -5.24 -1.12
CA THR A 35 -13.07 -5.31 -0.23
C THR A 35 -14.26 -5.96 -0.94
N GLY A 36 -15.11 -6.66 -0.19
CA GLY A 36 -16.28 -7.37 -0.71
C GLY A 36 -16.01 -8.86 -0.94
N ASN A 37 -16.67 -9.45 -1.95
CA ASN A 37 -16.57 -10.88 -2.20
C ASN A 37 -15.19 -11.27 -2.73
N LEU A 38 -14.51 -12.15 -2.01
CA LEU A 38 -13.25 -12.75 -2.44
C LEU A 38 -13.47 -13.82 -3.51
N ALA A 39 -12.59 -13.86 -4.49
CA ALA A 39 -12.49 -14.98 -5.43
C ALA A 39 -11.67 -16.14 -4.83
N ASN A 40 -11.88 -17.34 -5.34
CA ASN A 40 -11.08 -18.50 -4.91
C ASN A 40 -9.61 -18.30 -5.27
N GLY A 41 -8.71 -18.43 -4.30
CA GLY A 41 -7.27 -18.19 -4.42
C GLY A 41 -6.84 -16.74 -4.24
N GLN A 42 -7.76 -15.81 -3.94
CA GLN A 42 -7.45 -14.39 -3.78
C GLN A 42 -6.68 -14.10 -2.49
N ILE A 43 -5.78 -13.09 -2.57
CA ILE A 43 -5.04 -12.55 -1.42
C ILE A 43 -5.92 -11.51 -0.71
N THR A 44 -5.87 -11.48 0.63
CA THR A 44 -6.65 -10.59 1.48
C THR A 44 -5.85 -10.20 2.74
N ASN A 45 -6.02 -8.99 3.22
CA ASN A 45 -5.53 -8.55 4.53
C ASN A 45 -6.57 -8.80 5.65
N ASP A 46 -7.73 -9.32 5.30
CA ASP A 46 -8.74 -9.71 6.28
C ASP A 46 -8.45 -11.12 6.80
N ASN A 47 -8.03 -11.22 8.05
CA ASN A 47 -7.83 -12.51 8.71
C ASN A 47 -9.09 -13.05 9.40
N ARG A 48 -10.23 -12.34 9.29
CA ARG A 48 -11.52 -12.75 9.85
C ARG A 48 -12.66 -12.60 8.84
N PRO A 49 -12.50 -13.10 7.61
CA PRO A 49 -13.50 -12.90 6.57
C PRO A 49 -14.84 -13.51 6.96
N THR A 50 -15.92 -12.86 6.54
CA THR A 50 -17.27 -13.36 6.78
C THR A 50 -17.68 -14.34 5.71
N LEU A 51 -17.98 -15.59 6.10
CA LEU A 51 -18.50 -16.64 5.23
C LEU A 51 -20.02 -16.63 5.26
N ASN A 52 -20.66 -16.65 4.09
CA ASN A 52 -22.11 -16.75 3.96
C ASN A 52 -22.50 -17.92 3.08
N GLY A 53 -23.66 -18.51 3.35
CA GLY A 53 -24.12 -19.61 2.55
C GLY A 53 -25.54 -20.05 2.85
N THR A 54 -25.90 -21.21 2.26
CA THR A 54 -27.17 -21.86 2.47
C THR A 54 -26.98 -23.35 2.82
N ALA A 55 -27.89 -23.87 3.61
CA ALA A 55 -27.95 -25.28 4.00
C ALA A 55 -29.37 -25.67 4.36
N GLU A 56 -29.59 -26.90 4.80
CA GLU A 56 -30.87 -27.33 5.34
C GLU A 56 -31.26 -26.48 6.55
N ALA A 57 -32.52 -26.02 6.58
CA ALA A 57 -33.04 -25.16 7.64
C ALA A 57 -32.92 -25.84 9.01
N GLY A 58 -32.37 -25.11 9.98
CA GLY A 58 -32.17 -25.61 11.35
C GLY A 58 -30.94 -26.50 11.56
N SER A 59 -30.17 -26.81 10.50
CA SER A 59 -28.93 -27.56 10.64
C SER A 59 -27.83 -26.73 11.33
N VAL A 60 -26.94 -27.41 12.03
CA VAL A 60 -25.71 -26.84 12.59
C VAL A 60 -24.64 -26.86 11.48
N ILE A 61 -24.06 -25.70 11.22
CA ILE A 61 -23.03 -25.51 10.19
C ILE A 61 -21.66 -25.49 10.87
N SER A 62 -20.78 -26.39 10.48
CA SER A 62 -19.40 -26.44 10.93
C SER A 62 -18.46 -25.96 9.84
N ILE A 63 -17.60 -24.98 10.18
CA ILE A 63 -16.67 -24.34 9.26
C ILE A 63 -15.24 -24.76 9.62
N TYR A 64 -14.46 -25.17 8.63
CA TYR A 64 -13.10 -25.67 8.81
C TYR A 64 -12.10 -24.91 7.94
N ASP A 65 -10.84 -24.81 8.44
CA ASP A 65 -9.64 -24.54 7.66
C ASP A 65 -8.78 -25.80 7.63
N GLY A 66 -8.71 -26.44 6.48
CA GLY A 66 -8.18 -27.79 6.36
C GLY A 66 -8.92 -28.77 7.28
N ASN A 67 -8.22 -29.32 8.28
CA ASN A 67 -8.80 -30.19 9.29
C ASN A 67 -9.14 -29.50 10.62
N THR A 68 -8.92 -28.19 10.72
CA THR A 68 -9.14 -27.43 11.96
C THR A 68 -10.53 -26.82 11.97
N LEU A 69 -11.35 -27.11 12.98
CA LEU A 69 -12.65 -26.49 13.17
C LEU A 69 -12.43 -25.01 13.58
N LEU A 70 -12.91 -24.08 12.76
CA LEU A 70 -12.90 -22.64 13.05
C LEU A 70 -14.06 -22.24 13.96
N GLY A 71 -15.19 -22.92 13.83
CA GLY A 71 -16.37 -22.68 14.62
C GLY A 71 -17.64 -23.23 14.00
N VAL A 72 -18.75 -22.91 14.64
CA VAL A 72 -20.09 -23.35 14.23
C VAL A 72 -21.07 -22.19 14.20
N THR A 73 -22.07 -22.30 13.34
CA THR A 73 -23.26 -21.42 13.28
C THR A 73 -24.49 -22.29 12.99
N SER A 74 -25.66 -21.70 12.81
CA SER A 74 -26.87 -22.44 12.44
C SER A 74 -27.53 -21.82 11.21
N ALA A 75 -28.06 -22.66 10.35
CA ALA A 75 -28.92 -22.25 9.27
C ALA A 75 -30.28 -21.81 9.84
N ASN A 76 -30.76 -20.63 9.43
CA ASN A 76 -32.04 -20.10 9.84
C ASN A 76 -33.22 -20.86 9.14
N ALA A 77 -34.46 -20.43 9.42
CA ALA A 77 -35.64 -21.05 8.85
C ALA A 77 -35.72 -20.99 7.30
N SER A 78 -34.99 -20.08 6.66
CA SER A 78 -34.87 -20.03 5.19
C SER A 78 -33.62 -20.79 4.67
N GLY A 79 -32.87 -21.44 5.55
CA GLY A 79 -31.64 -22.15 5.23
C GLY A 79 -30.39 -21.26 5.12
N ALA A 80 -30.50 -19.95 5.29
CA ALA A 80 -29.35 -19.05 5.22
C ALA A 80 -28.52 -19.09 6.50
N TRP A 81 -27.20 -19.02 6.36
CA TRP A 81 -26.24 -18.95 7.46
C TRP A 81 -25.13 -17.94 7.18
N SER A 82 -24.52 -17.42 8.24
CA SER A 82 -23.36 -16.52 8.22
C SER A 82 -22.43 -16.90 9.37
N PHE A 83 -21.12 -16.78 9.14
CA PHE A 83 -20.08 -17.06 10.12
C PHE A 83 -18.88 -16.15 9.90
N THR A 84 -18.42 -15.50 10.98
CA THR A 84 -17.15 -14.75 11.01
C THR A 84 -16.25 -15.42 12.08
N PRO A 85 -14.99 -15.80 11.77
CA PRO A 85 -14.09 -16.37 12.75
C PRO A 85 -13.90 -15.45 13.96
N THR A 86 -13.99 -15.99 15.17
CA THR A 86 -13.74 -15.22 16.41
C THR A 86 -12.25 -15.01 16.65
N THR A 87 -11.42 -15.93 16.18
CA THR A 87 -9.95 -15.84 16.19
C THR A 87 -9.47 -15.61 14.78
N GLY A 88 -8.55 -14.66 14.58
CA GLY A 88 -7.96 -14.41 13.26
C GLY A 88 -7.25 -15.64 12.71
N LEU A 89 -7.42 -15.88 11.42
CA LEU A 89 -6.65 -16.85 10.65
C LEU A 89 -5.18 -16.39 10.58
N ASN A 90 -4.25 -17.35 10.64
CA ASN A 90 -2.84 -17.01 10.46
C ASN A 90 -2.55 -16.65 8.98
N ASP A 91 -1.47 -15.94 8.73
CA ASP A 91 -1.02 -15.65 7.36
C ASP A 91 -0.70 -16.93 6.58
N GLY A 92 -0.88 -16.86 5.26
CA GLY A 92 -0.68 -17.95 4.32
C GLY A 92 -1.98 -18.49 3.74
N THR A 93 -1.88 -19.58 2.96
CA THR A 93 -3.02 -20.21 2.30
C THR A 93 -3.95 -20.87 3.31
N ARG A 94 -5.23 -20.51 3.28
CA ARG A 94 -6.32 -21.08 4.05
C ARG A 94 -7.23 -21.87 3.12
N THR A 95 -7.66 -23.05 3.56
CA THR A 95 -8.52 -23.96 2.78
C THR A 95 -9.83 -24.18 3.52
N LEU A 96 -10.85 -23.42 3.14
CA LEU A 96 -12.12 -23.37 3.83
C LEU A 96 -13.07 -24.44 3.28
N THR A 97 -13.69 -25.21 4.18
CA THR A 97 -14.75 -26.17 3.88
C THR A 97 -15.87 -26.10 4.92
N VAL A 98 -17.06 -26.53 4.53
CA VAL A 98 -18.25 -26.42 5.38
C VAL A 98 -19.01 -27.74 5.33
N THR A 99 -19.54 -28.20 6.50
CA THR A 99 -20.49 -29.31 6.63
C THR A 99 -21.75 -28.84 7.34
N ALA A 100 -22.85 -29.54 7.14
CA ALA A 100 -24.10 -29.35 7.88
C ALA A 100 -24.40 -30.60 8.71
N THR A 101 -24.94 -30.43 9.91
CA THR A 101 -25.42 -31.50 10.78
C THR A 101 -26.88 -31.24 11.12
N ASP A 102 -27.78 -32.18 10.85
CA ASP A 102 -29.18 -32.08 11.15
C ASP A 102 -29.47 -32.25 12.67
N PRO A 103 -30.73 -32.03 13.13
CA PRO A 103 -31.08 -32.24 14.54
C PRO A 103 -30.99 -33.70 15.00
N ALA A 104 -30.98 -34.70 14.10
CA ALA A 104 -30.79 -36.12 14.43
C ALA A 104 -29.30 -36.50 14.58
N GLY A 105 -28.37 -35.63 14.15
CA GLY A 105 -26.93 -35.86 14.23
C GLY A 105 -26.31 -36.41 12.95
N ASN A 106 -27.05 -36.51 11.84
CA ASN A 106 -26.50 -36.96 10.57
C ASN A 106 -25.69 -35.78 9.95
N VAL A 107 -24.50 -36.07 9.41
CA VAL A 107 -23.56 -35.08 8.88
C VAL A 107 -23.50 -35.16 7.35
N SER A 108 -23.63 -34.03 6.67
CA SER A 108 -23.50 -33.92 5.21
C SER A 108 -22.07 -34.17 4.71
N PRO A 109 -21.88 -34.44 3.42
CA PRO A 109 -20.57 -34.24 2.78
C PRO A 109 -20.09 -32.79 2.96
N ALA A 110 -18.76 -32.56 2.93
CA ALA A 110 -18.19 -31.23 2.93
C ALA A 110 -18.39 -30.54 1.56
N THR A 111 -18.42 -29.22 1.58
CA THR A 111 -18.36 -28.42 0.34
C THR A 111 -17.06 -28.68 -0.42
N ASN A 112 -17.00 -28.28 -1.69
CA ASN A 112 -15.72 -28.06 -2.35
C ASN A 112 -14.90 -27.03 -1.55
N SER A 113 -13.57 -27.17 -1.59
CA SER A 113 -12.68 -26.25 -0.90
C SER A 113 -12.71 -24.86 -1.55
N PHE A 114 -12.75 -23.83 -0.72
CA PHE A 114 -12.54 -22.44 -1.09
C PHE A 114 -11.21 -21.98 -0.47
N THR A 115 -10.28 -21.51 -1.29
CA THR A 115 -8.97 -21.07 -0.81
C THR A 115 -8.89 -19.56 -0.79
N ILE A 116 -8.21 -19.01 0.22
CA ILE A 116 -7.77 -17.62 0.29
C ILE A 116 -6.31 -17.59 0.72
N VAL A 117 -5.61 -16.51 0.44
CA VAL A 117 -4.27 -16.27 0.98
C VAL A 117 -4.37 -15.09 1.93
N VAL A 118 -4.28 -15.35 3.22
CA VAL A 118 -4.27 -14.30 4.25
C VAL A 118 -2.87 -13.74 4.36
N ASP A 119 -2.74 -12.41 4.30
CA ASP A 119 -1.50 -11.68 4.50
C ASP A 119 -1.82 -10.37 5.24
N THR A 120 -1.43 -10.29 6.50
CA THR A 120 -1.68 -9.14 7.37
C THR A 120 -0.40 -8.34 7.64
N LEU A 121 0.72 -8.71 7.00
CA LEU A 121 2.01 -8.10 7.23
C LEU A 121 2.24 -6.94 6.27
N ALA A 122 2.33 -5.72 6.81
CA ALA A 122 2.66 -4.56 6.01
C ALA A 122 4.09 -4.65 5.41
N PRO A 123 4.29 -4.13 4.18
CA PRO A 123 5.61 -4.05 3.56
C PRO A 123 6.61 -3.26 4.41
N THR A 124 7.89 -3.50 4.20
CA THR A 124 8.94 -2.66 4.78
C THR A 124 8.82 -1.22 4.28
N VAL A 125 9.23 -0.25 5.13
CA VAL A 125 9.21 1.17 4.76
C VAL A 125 10.07 1.40 3.51
N PRO A 126 9.52 1.95 2.43
CA PRO A 126 10.28 2.22 1.21
C PRO A 126 11.28 3.37 1.41
N LEU A 127 12.26 3.46 0.52
CA LEU A 127 13.31 4.47 0.58
C LEU A 127 13.36 5.26 -0.74
N ILE A 128 13.60 6.59 -0.63
CA ILE A 128 14.08 7.43 -1.73
C ILE A 128 15.61 7.32 -1.70
N THR A 129 16.21 6.76 -2.76
CA THR A 129 17.66 6.53 -2.84
C THR A 129 18.39 7.67 -3.55
N SER A 130 17.71 8.35 -4.47
CA SER A 130 18.21 9.55 -5.16
C SER A 130 17.10 10.40 -5.72
N ILE A 131 17.34 11.69 -5.79
CA ILE A 131 16.59 12.65 -6.62
C ILE A 131 17.60 13.22 -7.61
N VAL A 132 17.30 13.18 -8.91
CA VAL A 132 18.25 13.49 -9.98
C VAL A 132 17.76 14.68 -10.78
N ASP A 133 18.66 15.67 -10.93
CA ASP A 133 18.54 16.83 -11.83
C ASP A 133 19.17 16.45 -13.17
N ASP A 134 18.46 16.59 -14.28
CA ASP A 134 18.96 16.37 -15.63
C ASP A 134 19.02 17.66 -16.47
N VAL A 135 18.71 18.81 -15.87
CA VAL A 135 18.77 20.13 -16.51
C VAL A 135 20.21 20.68 -16.52
N PRO A 136 20.73 21.14 -17.67
CA PRO A 136 22.09 21.67 -17.76
C PRO A 136 22.39 22.79 -16.76
N ASN A 137 23.64 22.84 -16.37
CA ASN A 137 24.36 23.67 -15.41
C ASN A 137 24.41 23.15 -13.97
N ASN A 138 23.55 22.15 -13.59
CA ASN A 138 23.63 21.54 -12.26
C ASN A 138 23.14 20.07 -12.26
N THR A 139 23.57 19.30 -13.26
CA THR A 139 23.09 17.90 -13.41
C THR A 139 23.66 16.97 -12.36
N GLY A 140 22.86 15.96 -11.96
CA GLY A 140 23.26 14.89 -11.06
C GLY A 140 22.35 14.74 -9.85
N ALA A 141 22.85 14.09 -8.80
CA ALA A 141 22.06 13.85 -7.59
C ALA A 141 21.86 15.13 -6.78
N ILE A 142 20.61 15.44 -6.45
CA ILE A 142 20.21 16.53 -5.57
C ILE A 142 20.22 15.99 -4.12
N GLY A 143 21.05 16.59 -3.26
CA GLY A 143 21.09 16.27 -1.84
C GLY A 143 19.91 16.84 -1.07
N ASN A 144 19.65 16.28 0.11
CA ASN A 144 18.60 16.79 0.98
C ASN A 144 18.85 18.26 1.37
N GLY A 145 17.86 19.13 1.12
CA GLY A 145 17.92 20.57 1.37
C GLY A 145 18.64 21.37 0.28
N GLN A 146 19.08 20.74 -0.81
CA GLN A 146 19.75 21.45 -1.93
C GLN A 146 18.74 22.05 -2.93
N SER A 147 19.18 23.10 -3.61
CA SER A 147 18.42 23.76 -4.67
C SER A 147 18.69 23.11 -6.03
N THR A 148 17.70 23.16 -6.92
CA THR A 148 17.74 22.69 -8.29
C THR A 148 16.99 23.66 -9.21
N ASN A 149 17.45 23.81 -10.45
CA ASN A 149 16.71 24.48 -11.51
C ASN A 149 15.82 23.51 -12.33
N ASP A 150 15.88 22.22 -11.98
CA ASP A 150 15.02 21.20 -12.59
C ASP A 150 13.64 21.22 -11.93
N THR A 151 12.61 21.48 -12.72
CA THR A 151 11.21 21.46 -12.28
C THR A 151 10.57 20.07 -12.40
N GLN A 152 11.27 19.09 -12.96
CA GLN A 152 10.79 17.72 -13.12
C GLN A 152 11.86 16.68 -12.73
N PRO A 153 12.47 16.80 -11.54
CA PRO A 153 13.56 15.91 -11.13
C PRO A 153 13.06 14.48 -10.99
N THR A 154 13.91 13.50 -11.38
CA THR A 154 13.57 12.09 -11.27
C THR A 154 13.88 11.55 -9.88
N LEU A 155 12.86 11.04 -9.20
CA LEU A 155 12.98 10.31 -7.92
C LEU A 155 13.22 8.83 -8.22
N ASN A 156 14.22 8.23 -7.56
CA ASN A 156 14.47 6.79 -7.59
C ASN A 156 14.48 6.24 -6.18
N GLY A 157 14.10 4.97 -6.04
CA GLY A 157 14.08 4.36 -4.73
C GLY A 157 13.93 2.86 -4.74
N THR A 158 13.78 2.32 -3.53
CA THR A 158 13.53 0.90 -3.29
C THR A 158 12.31 0.71 -2.39
N ALA A 159 11.61 -0.38 -2.60
CA ALA A 159 10.45 -0.84 -1.84
C ALA A 159 10.39 -2.37 -1.89
N GLU A 160 9.40 -2.96 -1.26
CA GLU A 160 9.12 -4.38 -1.43
C GLU A 160 8.80 -4.69 -2.90
N ALA A 161 9.31 -5.82 -3.40
CA ALA A 161 9.12 -6.22 -4.79
C ALA A 161 7.63 -6.30 -5.17
N ASN A 162 7.26 -5.71 -6.30
CA ASN A 162 5.89 -5.64 -6.83
C ASN A 162 4.89 -4.85 -5.98
N SER A 163 5.33 -4.16 -4.90
CA SER A 163 4.46 -3.27 -4.12
C SER A 163 4.09 -2.00 -4.90
N ALA A 164 2.95 -1.42 -4.55
CA ALA A 164 2.52 -0.11 -5.05
C ALA A 164 3.12 0.98 -4.15
N VAL A 165 3.99 1.84 -4.70
CA VAL A 165 4.66 2.92 -3.98
C VAL A 165 3.90 4.22 -4.19
N SER A 166 3.33 4.75 -3.13
CA SER A 166 2.69 6.08 -3.10
C SER A 166 3.71 7.15 -2.77
N ILE A 167 3.77 8.20 -3.60
CA ILE A 167 4.71 9.32 -3.50
C ILE A 167 3.95 10.55 -3.06
N PHE A 168 4.43 11.19 -2.01
CA PHE A 168 3.83 12.40 -1.43
C PHE A 168 4.80 13.57 -1.58
N ASP A 169 4.29 14.73 -1.95
CA ASP A 169 4.97 16.02 -1.91
C ASP A 169 4.27 16.91 -0.89
N ASN A 170 5.01 17.38 0.12
CA ASN A 170 4.46 18.17 1.24
C ASN A 170 3.22 17.51 1.88
N GLY A 171 3.20 16.15 1.96
CA GLY A 171 2.11 15.37 2.51
C GLY A 171 0.91 15.15 1.57
N VAL A 172 0.93 15.67 0.36
CA VAL A 172 -0.10 15.45 -0.67
C VAL A 172 0.32 14.31 -1.58
N LEU A 173 -0.54 13.32 -1.81
CA LEU A 173 -0.30 12.25 -2.77
C LEU A 173 -0.20 12.82 -4.19
N VAL A 174 0.96 12.65 -4.84
CA VAL A 174 1.22 13.15 -6.20
C VAL A 174 1.34 12.05 -7.24
N ALA A 175 1.68 10.82 -6.82
CA ALA A 175 1.75 9.67 -7.73
C ALA A 175 1.71 8.35 -6.98
N THR A 176 1.37 7.29 -7.72
CA THR A 176 1.60 5.89 -7.31
C THR A 176 2.30 5.17 -8.45
N VAL A 177 3.39 4.48 -8.15
CA VAL A 177 4.18 3.67 -9.11
C VAL A 177 4.39 2.27 -8.54
N ASN A 178 4.68 1.29 -9.39
CA ASN A 178 4.98 -0.06 -8.91
C ASN A 178 6.49 -0.28 -8.80
N ALA A 179 6.93 -0.85 -7.69
CA ALA A 179 8.26 -1.41 -7.58
C ALA A 179 8.35 -2.64 -8.49
N ASN A 180 9.49 -2.81 -9.18
CA ASN A 180 9.72 -3.97 -10.03
C ASN A 180 10.02 -5.24 -9.19
N ALA A 181 10.25 -6.37 -9.86
CA ALA A 181 10.58 -7.64 -9.19
C ALA A 181 11.88 -7.61 -8.36
N SER A 182 12.75 -6.62 -8.55
CA SER A 182 13.95 -6.38 -7.75
C SER A 182 13.72 -5.32 -6.66
N GLY A 183 12.49 -4.82 -6.50
CA GLY A 183 12.14 -3.81 -5.52
C GLY A 183 12.50 -2.37 -5.93
N ASN A 184 12.97 -2.11 -7.16
CA ASN A 184 13.31 -0.76 -7.60
C ASN A 184 12.10 -0.05 -8.20
N TRP A 185 11.98 1.25 -7.91
CA TRP A 185 10.99 2.14 -8.50
C TRP A 185 11.61 3.45 -8.95
N SER A 186 10.95 4.13 -9.88
CA SER A 186 11.33 5.45 -10.38
C SER A 186 10.09 6.25 -10.75
N TRP A 187 10.15 7.57 -10.56
CA TRP A 187 9.09 8.50 -10.89
C TRP A 187 9.66 9.87 -11.24
N THR A 188 9.12 10.47 -12.31
CA THR A 188 9.39 11.85 -12.71
C THR A 188 8.05 12.61 -12.71
N PRO A 189 7.96 13.82 -12.11
CA PRO A 189 6.76 14.64 -12.17
C PRO A 189 6.29 14.86 -13.61
N THR A 190 5.00 14.67 -13.88
CA THR A 190 4.42 14.91 -15.22
C THR A 190 4.13 16.38 -15.49
N ALA A 191 4.00 17.18 -14.43
CA ALA A 191 3.86 18.63 -14.48
C ALA A 191 5.05 19.29 -13.79
N ALA A 192 5.44 20.48 -14.27
CA ALA A 192 6.50 21.26 -13.64
C ALA A 192 6.14 21.59 -12.19
N LEU A 193 7.09 21.36 -11.28
CA LEU A 193 7.02 21.78 -9.88
C LEU A 193 7.03 23.31 -9.78
N GLY A 194 6.37 23.83 -8.75
CA GLY A 194 6.43 25.25 -8.40
C GLY A 194 7.77 25.64 -7.80
N GLN A 195 8.02 26.94 -7.68
CA GLN A 195 9.15 27.47 -6.93
C GLN A 195 9.03 27.12 -5.44
N GLY A 196 10.15 26.82 -4.80
CA GLY A 196 10.23 26.66 -3.36
C GLY A 196 10.46 25.21 -2.92
N SER A 197 10.10 24.90 -1.68
CA SER A 197 10.43 23.67 -1.01
C SER A 197 9.44 22.54 -1.34
N HIS A 198 9.96 21.39 -1.76
CA HIS A 198 9.26 20.15 -2.00
C HIS A 198 9.80 19.05 -1.07
N ALA A 199 8.98 18.58 -0.13
CA ALA A 199 9.35 17.56 0.84
C ALA A 199 8.71 16.23 0.45
N TYR A 200 9.50 15.34 -0.16
CA TYR A 200 9.04 14.04 -0.63
C TYR A 200 9.12 12.98 0.45
N SER A 201 8.05 12.22 0.60
CA SER A 201 7.99 10.98 1.37
C SER A 201 7.27 9.90 0.59
N VAL A 202 7.49 8.65 0.93
CA VAL A 202 6.91 7.50 0.23
C VAL A 202 6.36 6.47 1.22
N SER A 203 5.29 5.75 0.82
CA SER A 203 4.80 4.55 1.49
C SER A 203 4.57 3.45 0.46
N ALA A 204 4.55 2.20 0.89
CA ALA A 204 4.32 1.06 0.01
C ALA A 204 3.08 0.29 0.44
N ALA A 205 2.31 -0.22 -0.53
CA ALA A 205 1.22 -1.16 -0.30
C ALA A 205 1.51 -2.48 -1.02
N ASP A 206 1.29 -3.62 -0.35
CA ASP A 206 1.44 -4.95 -0.93
C ASP A 206 0.20 -5.39 -1.74
N ALA A 207 0.22 -6.65 -2.21
CA ALA A 207 -0.88 -7.23 -2.97
C ALA A 207 -2.13 -7.53 -2.12
N ALA A 208 -1.99 -7.66 -0.79
CA ALA A 208 -3.11 -7.81 0.13
C ALA A 208 -3.75 -6.46 0.49
N GLY A 209 -3.02 -5.35 0.25
CA GLY A 209 -3.42 -3.99 0.59
C GLY A 209 -2.94 -3.50 1.96
N ASN A 210 -2.01 -4.21 2.60
CA ASN A 210 -1.36 -3.69 3.79
C ASN A 210 -0.43 -2.55 3.40
N VAL A 211 -0.42 -1.47 4.19
CA VAL A 211 0.34 -0.25 3.90
C VAL A 211 1.43 -0.05 4.93
N SER A 212 2.65 0.21 4.45
CA SER A 212 3.80 0.54 5.30
C SER A 212 3.65 1.90 5.98
N ALA A 213 4.47 2.15 7.01
CA ALA A 213 4.71 3.51 7.46
C ALA A 213 5.34 4.35 6.32
N ALA A 214 5.17 5.68 6.39
CA ALA A 214 5.84 6.59 5.47
C ALA A 214 7.35 6.67 5.77
N SER A 215 8.15 6.87 4.72
CA SER A 215 9.59 7.15 4.85
C SER A 215 9.85 8.49 5.52
N PRO A 216 11.06 8.73 6.06
CA PRO A 216 11.53 10.09 6.32
C PRO A 216 11.46 10.94 5.05
N SER A 217 11.21 12.25 5.21
CA SER A 217 11.14 13.18 4.08
C SER A 217 12.53 13.52 3.54
N THR A 218 12.65 13.59 2.21
CA THR A 218 13.78 14.19 1.49
C THR A 218 13.30 15.48 0.86
N THR A 219 13.93 16.60 1.21
CA THR A 219 13.52 17.94 0.75
C THR A 219 14.44 18.42 -0.36
N ILE A 220 13.89 19.00 -1.42
CA ILE A 220 14.60 19.79 -2.42
C ILE A 220 13.99 21.18 -2.50
N ILE A 221 14.72 22.14 -3.08
CA ILE A 221 14.24 23.51 -3.30
C ILE A 221 14.31 23.79 -4.79
N VAL A 222 13.15 23.94 -5.43
CA VAL A 222 13.10 24.34 -6.85
C VAL A 222 13.29 25.85 -6.94
N ASP A 223 14.34 26.25 -7.69
CA ASP A 223 14.65 27.64 -7.96
C ASP A 223 15.11 27.80 -9.41
N THR A 224 14.24 28.38 -10.24
CA THR A 224 14.49 28.66 -11.65
C THR A 224 14.73 30.16 -11.91
N ILE A 225 14.85 30.95 -10.83
CA ILE A 225 15.03 32.39 -10.92
C ILE A 225 16.54 32.69 -11.05
N ALA A 226 16.94 33.26 -12.16
CA ALA A 226 18.33 33.69 -12.33
C ALA A 226 18.66 34.81 -11.35
N PRO A 227 19.88 34.83 -10.76
CA PRO A 227 20.30 35.92 -9.92
C PRO A 227 20.28 37.27 -10.70
N GLY A 228 19.99 38.36 -9.99
CA GLY A 228 20.02 39.69 -10.56
C GLY A 228 21.40 40.03 -11.09
N ALA A 229 21.47 40.93 -12.09
CA ALA A 229 22.76 41.39 -12.62
C ALA A 229 23.63 42.01 -11.53
N PRO A 230 24.93 41.70 -11.48
CA PRO A 230 25.86 42.35 -10.55
C PRO A 230 25.84 43.86 -10.69
N GLY A 231 25.90 44.58 -9.55
CA GLY A 231 25.87 46.01 -9.49
C GLY A 231 27.06 46.60 -8.76
N ASN A 232 27.10 47.94 -8.66
CA ASN A 232 28.08 48.71 -7.91
C ASN A 232 29.52 48.32 -8.24
N LEU A 233 29.82 48.08 -9.51
CA LEU A 233 31.15 47.65 -9.96
C LEU A 233 32.15 48.76 -9.83
N VAL A 234 33.24 48.52 -9.11
CA VAL A 234 34.37 49.48 -8.92
C VAL A 234 35.67 48.78 -9.28
N ILE A 235 36.45 49.41 -10.13
CA ILE A 235 37.83 48.99 -10.45
C ILE A 235 38.78 49.83 -9.62
N ASN A 236 39.74 49.22 -8.92
CA ASN A 236 40.73 49.94 -8.13
C ASN A 236 41.69 50.76 -9.03
N THR A 237 42.39 51.69 -8.47
CA THR A 237 43.29 52.63 -9.21
C THR A 237 44.45 51.94 -9.91
N THR A 238 44.80 50.72 -9.55
CA THR A 238 45.84 49.90 -10.20
C THR A 238 45.30 48.99 -11.29
N GLY A 239 43.95 48.94 -11.49
CA GLY A 239 43.29 48.14 -12.54
C GLY A 239 43.35 46.61 -12.34
N ASN A 240 43.75 46.13 -11.16
CA ASN A 240 43.96 44.71 -10.91
C ASN A 240 42.92 44.09 -9.95
N ARG A 241 41.92 44.82 -9.50
CA ARG A 241 40.84 44.37 -8.64
C ARG A 241 39.52 45.00 -9.02
N VAL A 242 38.51 44.14 -9.16
CA VAL A 242 37.12 44.57 -9.33
C VAL A 242 36.34 44.17 -8.08
N THR A 243 35.52 45.07 -7.58
CA THR A 243 34.57 44.84 -6.49
C THR A 243 33.17 45.24 -6.94
N GLY A 244 32.14 44.63 -6.37
CA GLY A 244 30.75 44.92 -6.69
C GLY A 244 29.81 44.21 -5.73
N THR A 245 28.53 44.29 -6.02
CA THR A 245 27.47 43.57 -5.30
C THR A 245 26.78 42.61 -6.26
N ALA A 246 26.39 41.45 -5.73
CA ALA A 246 25.58 40.43 -6.42
C ALA A 246 24.71 39.72 -5.41
N GLU A 247 23.83 38.86 -5.85
CA GLU A 247 23.03 38.00 -4.98
C GLU A 247 23.96 37.06 -4.17
N ALA A 248 23.70 36.95 -2.88
CA ALA A 248 24.50 36.11 -1.97
C ALA A 248 24.59 34.66 -2.46
N GLY A 249 25.79 34.10 -2.50
CA GLY A 249 26.05 32.73 -3.00
C GLY A 249 26.15 32.62 -4.53
N SER A 250 25.81 33.67 -5.31
CA SER A 250 25.94 33.62 -6.75
C SER A 250 27.41 33.68 -7.20
N THR A 251 27.71 33.06 -8.35
CA THR A 251 29.04 33.12 -8.97
C THR A 251 29.06 34.26 -9.98
N VAL A 252 29.89 35.27 -9.69
CA VAL A 252 30.14 36.42 -10.60
C VAL A 252 31.31 36.09 -11.50
N THR A 253 31.11 36.14 -12.81
CA THR A 253 32.18 35.99 -13.81
C THR A 253 32.49 37.33 -14.45
N ILE A 254 33.78 37.72 -14.49
CA ILE A 254 34.27 38.92 -15.15
C ILE A 254 34.87 38.51 -16.49
N THR A 255 34.38 39.14 -17.55
CA THR A 255 34.86 38.88 -18.92
C THR A 255 35.39 40.14 -19.54
N SER A 256 36.36 40.02 -20.51
CA SER A 256 36.77 41.10 -21.39
C SER A 256 35.69 41.41 -22.45
N GLU A 257 35.84 42.52 -23.17
CA GLU A 257 34.99 42.85 -24.34
C GLU A 257 35.00 41.74 -25.41
N THR A 258 36.09 40.99 -25.49
CA THR A 258 36.23 39.89 -26.43
C THR A 258 35.70 38.54 -25.89
N GLY A 259 35.03 38.51 -24.71
CA GLY A 259 34.43 37.34 -24.12
C GLY A 259 35.42 36.44 -23.36
N VAL A 260 36.66 36.87 -23.17
CA VAL A 260 37.65 36.08 -22.38
C VAL A 260 37.35 36.23 -20.90
N VAL A 261 37.24 35.12 -20.18
CA VAL A 261 37.06 35.12 -18.71
C VAL A 261 38.34 35.58 -18.04
N LEU A 262 38.25 36.69 -17.31
CA LEU A 262 39.35 37.30 -16.56
C LEU A 262 39.41 36.79 -15.10
N GLY A 263 38.28 36.35 -14.55
CA GLY A 263 38.18 35.80 -13.21
C GLY A 263 36.74 35.53 -12.78
N THR A 264 36.60 34.73 -11.71
CA THR A 264 35.34 34.43 -11.04
C THR A 264 35.44 34.70 -9.56
N ALA A 265 34.33 35.05 -8.93
CA ALA A 265 34.19 35.17 -7.46
C ALA A 265 32.79 34.76 -7.03
N THR A 266 32.67 34.19 -5.83
CA THR A 266 31.36 33.94 -5.21
C THR A 266 31.01 35.14 -4.33
N ALA A 267 29.78 35.66 -4.47
CA ALA A 267 29.26 36.72 -3.64
C ALA A 267 29.06 36.23 -2.20
N ASP A 268 29.57 36.96 -1.23
CA ASP A 268 29.31 36.71 0.20
C ASP A 268 27.91 37.17 0.61
N GLY A 269 27.51 36.82 1.85
CA GLY A 269 26.18 37.15 2.37
C GLY A 269 26.07 38.60 2.90
#